data_1749a4e100fd69926d4557f65e869856
#
_entry.id   1749a4e100fd69926d4557f65e869856
#
_cell.length_a   1.000
_cell.length_b   1.000
_cell.length_c   1.000
_cell.angle_alpha   90.00
_cell.angle_beta   90.00
_cell.angle_gamma   90.00
#
_symmetry.space_group_name_H-M   'P 1'
#
loop_
_entity.id
_entity.type
_entity.pdbx_description
1 polymer ?
#
loop_
_entity_poly.entity_id
_entity_poly.type
_entity_poly.pdbx_seq_one_letter_code
_entity_poly.pdbx_strand_id
1 'polypeptide(L)'
;MAELSKADLGKRGNEDTMVKKFLHMDGLMDTFLHKDGQFKPHAMVLVIDGEEHPFESDEDDRYDELIARVRSVLERKNNRDKILFVGRFVNTNQVKTVPITEMVKTEEFGGQTGGKKINLGIKFENDFYESLRCELACECKPTTYKKEAQNLIEQIGKEVKVGFSDVEAVGGKNQPRPLAGGTGGLYVTAGGSKSKDIGATVTDITTNWGPNKKPVYLSLKYGNTLTFINSGVGKIFTADDYKKSFQGYNNPIGKEIFRMFGIDPITYAKVFNDYPHKTKMPTVDVTSKCDKAANQDLLQYAIGYGYWMVHGGTTGGVKMYEIDQAYMKKASKISGPVKLMYGGSQGKGKRLDIHLESSVYKFMFNLRNKQSGLYPSHIMCDYKKK
;
A
#
# COMPACT_ATOMS: atom_id res chain seq x y z
N MET A 1 -23.45 -12.75 17.58
CA MET A 1 -22.94 -11.48 17.05
C MET A 1 -21.71 -11.11 17.87
N ALA A 2 -20.55 -11.02 17.28
CA ALA A 2 -19.35 -10.59 17.98
C ALA A 2 -19.37 -9.06 18.03
N GLU A 3 -19.45 -8.48 19.21
CA GLU A 3 -19.38 -7.05 19.42
C GLU A 3 -17.98 -6.54 19.06
N LEU A 4 -17.91 -5.43 18.33
CA LEU A 4 -16.67 -4.66 18.22
C LEU A 4 -16.29 -4.19 19.62
N SER A 5 -15.15 -4.63 20.11
CA SER A 5 -14.64 -4.13 21.38
C SER A 5 -14.17 -2.67 21.20
N LYS A 6 -14.12 -1.89 22.30
CA LYS A 6 -13.47 -0.56 22.28
C LYS A 6 -12.03 -0.62 21.77
N ALA A 7 -11.34 -1.76 21.90
CA ALA A 7 -10.02 -2.00 21.35
C ALA A 7 -10.03 -2.15 19.83
N ASP A 8 -11.14 -2.58 19.24
CA ASP A 8 -11.29 -2.73 17.80
C ASP A 8 -11.61 -1.39 17.10
N LEU A 9 -12.22 -0.45 17.81
CA LEU A 9 -12.45 0.92 17.39
C LEU A 9 -11.35 1.89 17.87
N GLY A 10 -10.45 1.41 18.62
CA GLY A 10 -9.70 2.07 19.66
C GLY A 10 -8.45 2.82 19.29
N LYS A 11 -8.34 3.50 18.16
CA LYS A 11 -7.44 4.66 18.03
C LYS A 11 -8.08 5.61 17.01
N ARG A 12 -8.28 6.88 17.37
CA ARG A 12 -8.94 7.91 16.55
C ARG A 12 -8.54 7.90 15.06
N GLY A 13 -7.29 7.59 14.73
CA GLY A 13 -6.83 7.45 13.34
C GLY A 13 -7.37 6.22 12.59
N ASN A 14 -7.71 5.15 13.30
CA ASN A 14 -8.24 3.94 12.68
C ASN A 14 -9.74 4.02 12.44
N GLU A 15 -10.48 4.74 13.30
CA GLU A 15 -11.92 4.95 13.16
C GLU A 15 -12.24 5.73 11.88
N ASP A 16 -11.51 6.81 11.60
CA ASP A 16 -11.67 7.57 10.37
C ASP A 16 -11.42 6.74 9.12
N THR A 17 -10.34 5.97 9.15
CA THR A 17 -9.97 5.14 8.01
C THR A 17 -10.99 4.02 7.80
N MET A 18 -11.52 3.44 8.89
CA MET A 18 -12.54 2.41 8.82
C MET A 18 -13.84 2.98 8.28
N VAL A 19 -14.36 4.06 8.85
CA VAL A 19 -15.61 4.68 8.40
C VAL A 19 -15.48 5.16 6.96
N LYS A 20 -14.35 5.79 6.57
CA LYS A 20 -14.08 6.18 5.19
C LYS A 20 -14.10 5.02 4.22
N LYS A 21 -13.52 3.87 4.59
CA LYS A 21 -13.58 2.66 3.77
C LYS A 21 -15.00 2.12 3.62
N PHE A 22 -15.82 2.18 4.68
CA PHE A 22 -17.21 1.71 4.61
C PHE A 22 -18.10 2.61 3.79
N LEU A 23 -17.87 3.91 3.84
CA LEU A 23 -18.59 4.87 3.01
C LEU A 23 -18.09 4.89 1.57
N HIS A 24 -16.94 4.29 1.28
CA HIS A 24 -16.44 4.15 -0.08
C HIS A 24 -17.31 3.18 -0.87
N MET A 25 -17.82 3.60 -2.03
CA MET A 25 -18.72 2.79 -2.88
C MET A 25 -18.21 1.38 -3.14
N ASP A 26 -16.91 1.23 -3.40
CA ASP A 26 -16.27 -0.07 -3.68
C ASP A 26 -16.35 -1.01 -2.47
N GLY A 27 -16.10 -0.51 -1.27
CA GLY A 27 -16.19 -1.31 -0.05
C GLY A 27 -17.63 -1.73 0.27
N LEU A 28 -18.61 -0.85 0.07
CA LEU A 28 -20.03 -1.17 0.20
C LEU A 28 -20.47 -2.19 -0.83
N MET A 29 -20.07 -2.01 -2.10
CA MET A 29 -20.36 -2.94 -3.18
C MET A 29 -19.80 -4.33 -2.89
N ASP A 30 -18.57 -4.45 -2.41
CA ASP A 30 -17.98 -5.73 -2.05
C ASP A 30 -18.74 -6.42 -0.92
N THR A 31 -19.20 -5.67 0.08
CA THR A 31 -19.99 -6.23 1.18
C THR A 31 -21.33 -6.78 0.71
N PHE A 32 -21.99 -6.11 -0.22
CA PHE A 32 -23.28 -6.56 -0.76
C PHE A 32 -23.12 -7.65 -1.82
N LEU A 33 -22.03 -7.66 -2.59
CA LEU A 33 -21.79 -8.62 -3.67
C LEU A 33 -21.18 -9.94 -3.18
N HIS A 34 -20.42 -9.91 -2.08
CA HIS A 34 -19.57 -11.04 -1.70
C HIS A 34 -20.32 -12.32 -1.29
N LYS A 35 -21.54 -12.20 -0.82
CA LYS A 35 -22.32 -13.40 -0.38
C LYS A 35 -23.11 -14.04 -1.51
N ASP A 36 -23.55 -13.30 -2.50
CA ASP A 36 -24.49 -13.80 -3.49
C ASP A 36 -24.08 -13.56 -4.96
N GLY A 37 -22.94 -12.91 -5.24
CA GLY A 37 -22.31 -12.82 -6.56
C GLY A 37 -23.14 -12.26 -7.73
N GLN A 38 -24.44 -12.09 -7.56
CA GLN A 38 -25.40 -11.79 -8.62
C GLN A 38 -26.16 -10.46 -8.47
N PHE A 39 -26.05 -9.83 -7.30
CA PHE A 39 -26.85 -8.64 -7.00
C PHE A 39 -25.99 -7.38 -6.89
N LYS A 40 -26.34 -6.36 -7.65
CA LYS A 40 -25.74 -5.02 -7.50
C LYS A 40 -26.77 -4.10 -6.82
N PRO A 41 -26.42 -3.42 -5.73
CA PRO A 41 -27.30 -2.42 -5.15
C PRO A 41 -27.47 -1.26 -6.15
N HIS A 42 -28.68 -0.73 -6.29
CA HIS A 42 -28.95 0.46 -7.10
C HIS A 42 -29.29 1.69 -6.24
N ALA A 43 -29.52 1.47 -4.97
CA ALA A 43 -29.66 2.55 -3.99
C ALA A 43 -29.08 2.10 -2.66
N MET A 44 -28.29 2.96 -2.05
CA MET A 44 -27.72 2.75 -0.73
C MET A 44 -28.10 3.90 0.20
N VAL A 45 -28.40 3.56 1.43
CA VAL A 45 -28.77 4.50 2.48
C VAL A 45 -28.01 4.15 3.74
N LEU A 46 -27.38 5.15 4.34
CA LEU A 46 -26.80 5.03 5.67
C LEU A 46 -27.86 5.48 6.69
N VAL A 47 -28.29 4.57 7.56
CA VAL A 47 -29.22 4.90 8.63
C VAL A 47 -28.42 5.15 9.89
N ILE A 48 -28.52 6.36 10.45
CA ILE A 48 -27.83 6.79 11.66
C ILE A 48 -28.89 7.24 12.67
N ASP A 49 -28.95 6.54 13.81
CA ASP A 49 -29.93 6.87 14.87
C ASP A 49 -31.41 6.88 14.39
N GLY A 50 -31.71 6.09 13.36
CA GLY A 50 -33.05 6.00 12.77
C GLY A 50 -33.30 7.01 11.65
N GLU A 51 -32.38 7.94 11.37
CA GLU A 51 -32.48 8.88 10.24
C GLU A 51 -31.78 8.32 9.00
N GLU A 52 -32.44 8.40 7.86
CA GLU A 52 -31.93 7.92 6.58
C GLU A 52 -31.10 8.99 5.87
N HIS A 53 -29.88 8.62 5.47
CA HIS A 53 -28.97 9.45 4.70
C HIS A 53 -28.65 8.72 3.39
N PRO A 54 -29.26 9.10 2.26
CA PRO A 54 -28.89 8.59 0.95
C PRO A 54 -27.41 8.84 0.68
N PHE A 55 -26.73 7.84 0.14
CA PHE A 55 -25.31 7.86 -0.09
C PHE A 55 -25.01 7.38 -1.52
N GLU A 56 -24.38 8.22 -2.33
CA GLU A 56 -24.08 7.93 -3.74
C GLU A 56 -22.60 7.65 -3.99
N SER A 57 -21.73 8.43 -3.37
CA SER A 57 -20.28 8.27 -3.49
C SER A 57 -19.53 8.99 -2.36
N ASP A 58 -18.23 8.77 -2.28
CA ASP A 58 -17.30 9.49 -1.38
C ASP A 58 -17.01 10.93 -1.85
N GLU A 59 -17.49 11.32 -3.03
CA GLU A 59 -17.47 12.69 -3.56
C GLU A 59 -18.70 13.51 -3.15
N ASP A 60 -19.63 12.93 -2.36
CA ASP A 60 -20.78 13.66 -1.81
C ASP A 60 -20.31 14.77 -0.87
N ASP A 61 -20.78 16.00 -1.07
CA ASP A 61 -20.41 17.18 -0.25
C ASP A 61 -20.70 16.99 1.25
N ARG A 62 -21.59 16.02 1.60
CA ARG A 62 -21.94 15.67 2.97
C ARG A 62 -21.11 14.57 3.57
N TYR A 63 -20.14 14.07 2.82
CA TYR A 63 -19.34 12.92 3.22
C TYR A 63 -18.66 13.10 4.59
N ASP A 64 -18.01 14.22 4.80
CA ASP A 64 -17.34 14.53 6.07
C ASP A 64 -18.32 14.71 7.22
N GLU A 65 -19.50 15.27 6.95
CA GLU A 65 -20.58 15.38 7.94
C GLU A 65 -21.12 14.02 8.34
N LEU A 66 -21.39 13.14 7.36
CA LEU A 66 -21.84 11.77 7.63
C LEU A 66 -20.82 10.99 8.45
N ILE A 67 -19.52 11.12 8.13
CA ILE A 67 -18.45 10.51 8.93
C ILE A 67 -18.45 11.02 10.37
N ALA A 68 -18.59 12.33 10.56
CA ALA A 68 -18.63 12.92 11.91
C ALA A 68 -19.85 12.42 12.70
N ARG A 69 -21.02 12.26 12.06
CA ARG A 69 -22.22 11.71 12.70
C ARG A 69 -22.04 10.23 13.07
N VAL A 70 -21.51 9.39 12.15
CA VAL A 70 -21.22 7.98 12.43
C VAL A 70 -20.27 7.87 13.62
N ARG A 71 -19.20 8.67 13.67
CA ARG A 71 -18.26 8.70 14.79
C ARG A 71 -18.97 9.06 16.10
N SER A 72 -19.76 10.11 16.11
CA SER A 72 -20.50 10.55 17.30
C SER A 72 -21.42 9.45 17.83
N VAL A 73 -22.07 8.66 16.97
CA VAL A 73 -22.91 7.54 17.39
C VAL A 73 -22.09 6.37 17.93
N LEU A 74 -20.94 6.08 17.30
CA LEU A 74 -20.05 5.00 17.75
C LEU A 74 -19.39 5.31 19.10
N GLU A 75 -19.14 6.58 19.42
CA GLU A 75 -18.58 7.02 20.69
C GLU A 75 -19.58 6.89 21.84
N ARG A 76 -20.88 6.91 21.58
CA ARG A 76 -21.92 6.75 22.62
C ARG A 76 -21.99 5.27 23.05
N LYS A 77 -21.89 5.03 24.35
CA LYS A 77 -22.06 3.67 24.90
C LYS A 77 -23.44 3.12 24.50
N ASN A 78 -23.48 1.93 23.94
CA ASN A 78 -24.68 1.13 23.61
C ASN A 78 -25.47 1.51 22.33
N ASN A 79 -24.90 2.25 21.39
CA ASN A 79 -25.62 2.66 20.15
C ASN A 79 -25.00 2.09 18.86
N ARG A 80 -24.20 1.04 18.95
CA ARG A 80 -23.49 0.46 17.79
C ARG A 80 -24.40 -0.24 16.80
N ASP A 81 -25.52 -0.72 17.24
CA ASP A 81 -26.59 -1.36 16.47
C ASP A 81 -27.48 -0.35 15.72
N LYS A 82 -27.34 0.95 16.01
CA LYS A 82 -28.16 2.00 15.42
C LYS A 82 -27.62 2.55 14.09
N ILE A 83 -26.49 2.04 13.61
CA ILE A 83 -25.95 2.40 12.31
C ILE A 83 -26.10 1.21 11.38
N LEU A 84 -26.92 1.40 10.36
CA LEU A 84 -27.28 0.37 9.40
C LEU A 84 -26.96 0.86 7.98
N PHE A 85 -26.44 -0.04 7.17
CA PHE A 85 -26.44 0.12 5.73
C PHE A 85 -27.62 -0.60 5.12
N VAL A 86 -28.35 0.10 4.27
CA VAL A 86 -29.50 -0.44 3.57
C VAL A 86 -29.24 -0.38 2.09
N GLY A 87 -29.21 -1.51 1.42
CA GLY A 87 -29.04 -1.62 -0.03
C GLY A 87 -30.24 -2.26 -0.69
N ARG A 88 -30.74 -1.66 -1.77
CA ARG A 88 -31.77 -2.23 -2.62
C ARG A 88 -31.14 -2.81 -3.89
N PHE A 89 -31.43 -4.06 -4.19
CA PHE A 89 -30.83 -4.77 -5.33
C PHE A 89 -31.62 -4.63 -6.59
N VAL A 90 -30.94 -4.33 -7.70
CA VAL A 90 -31.55 -4.03 -9.01
C VAL A 90 -32.38 -5.19 -9.54
N ASN A 91 -31.90 -6.42 -9.37
CA ASN A 91 -32.49 -7.59 -10.02
C ASN A 91 -33.67 -8.20 -9.29
N THR A 92 -33.82 -7.97 -8.00
CA THR A 92 -34.85 -8.64 -7.18
C THR A 92 -35.74 -7.66 -6.40
N ASN A 93 -35.37 -6.39 -6.42
CA ASN A 93 -36.02 -5.35 -5.60
C ASN A 93 -35.95 -5.69 -4.08
N GLN A 94 -35.09 -6.61 -3.69
CA GLN A 94 -34.88 -6.98 -2.31
C GLN A 94 -34.14 -5.87 -1.57
N VAL A 95 -34.49 -5.67 -0.32
CA VAL A 95 -33.79 -4.76 0.58
C VAL A 95 -32.94 -5.59 1.52
N LYS A 96 -31.65 -5.28 1.60
CA LYS A 96 -30.74 -5.87 2.56
C LYS A 96 -30.27 -4.81 3.54
N THR A 97 -30.38 -5.10 4.80
CA THR A 97 -29.89 -4.25 5.89
C THR A 97 -28.71 -4.92 6.56
N VAL A 98 -27.61 -4.20 6.70
CA VAL A 98 -26.38 -4.70 7.34
C VAL A 98 -25.96 -3.73 8.43
N PRO A 99 -25.89 -4.15 9.70
CA PRO A 99 -25.34 -3.34 10.77
C PRO A 99 -23.89 -2.97 10.48
N ILE A 100 -23.47 -1.75 10.81
CA ILE A 100 -22.08 -1.32 10.62
C ILE A 100 -21.09 -2.23 11.35
N THR A 101 -21.51 -2.81 12.46
CA THR A 101 -20.72 -3.78 13.22
C THR A 101 -20.42 -5.05 12.44
N GLU A 102 -21.30 -5.48 11.54
CA GLU A 102 -21.05 -6.61 10.65
C GLU A 102 -20.15 -6.21 9.48
N MET A 103 -20.29 -4.99 8.99
CA MET A 103 -19.43 -4.45 7.94
C MET A 103 -17.99 -4.30 8.43
N VAL A 104 -17.80 -3.80 9.65
CA VAL A 104 -16.46 -3.69 10.25
C VAL A 104 -15.82 -5.07 10.46
N LYS A 105 -16.58 -6.11 10.69
CA LYS A 105 -16.05 -7.49 10.73
C LYS A 105 -15.66 -8.03 9.37
N THR A 106 -16.33 -7.58 8.33
CA THR A 106 -15.99 -7.93 6.94
C THR A 106 -14.81 -7.14 6.42
N GLU A 107 -14.21 -6.21 7.18
CA GLU A 107 -12.87 -5.64 6.89
C GLU A 107 -11.69 -6.62 7.04
N GLU A 108 -11.91 -7.80 7.36
CA GLU A 108 -11.13 -8.88 6.81
C GLU A 108 -11.16 -8.87 5.26
N PHE A 109 -11.61 -7.80 4.65
CA PHE A 109 -11.54 -7.32 3.28
C PHE A 109 -10.11 -7.15 2.81
N GLY A 110 -9.45 -8.18 2.60
CA GLY A 110 -8.06 -8.19 2.15
C GLY A 110 -7.47 -9.57 2.26
N GLY A 111 -8.32 -10.56 2.17
CA GLY A 111 -7.86 -11.94 1.99
C GLY A 111 -7.41 -12.61 3.27
N GLN A 112 -8.15 -13.61 3.61
CA GLN A 112 -7.96 -14.72 4.53
C GLN A 112 -8.75 -14.61 5.84
N THR A 113 -9.86 -15.35 5.84
CA THR A 113 -10.52 -15.91 7.00
C THR A 113 -9.52 -16.47 8.00
N GLY A 114 -9.54 -15.94 9.21
CA GLY A 114 -8.87 -16.56 10.34
C GLY A 114 -8.15 -15.58 11.27
N GLY A 115 -8.80 -15.20 12.37
CA GLY A 115 -8.17 -14.60 13.55
C GLY A 115 -7.63 -13.18 13.37
N LYS A 116 -7.85 -12.29 14.34
CA LYS A 116 -7.26 -10.94 14.40
C LYS A 116 -5.78 -10.98 14.01
N LYS A 117 -5.47 -10.83 12.73
CA LYS A 117 -4.09 -10.59 12.32
C LYS A 117 -3.77 -9.14 12.64
N ILE A 118 -3.12 -8.95 13.78
CA ILE A 118 -2.39 -7.71 14.07
C ILE A 118 -1.58 -7.39 12.81
N ASN A 119 -1.73 -6.20 12.26
CA ASN A 119 -0.82 -5.76 11.21
C ASN A 119 0.59 -5.68 11.81
N LEU A 120 1.37 -6.72 11.55
CA LEU A 120 2.69 -6.87 12.14
C LEU A 120 3.65 -5.73 11.75
N GLY A 121 3.41 -5.08 10.59
CA GLY A 121 4.13 -3.90 10.18
C GLY A 121 3.86 -2.71 11.11
N ILE A 122 2.60 -2.38 11.33
CA ILE A 122 2.19 -1.31 12.26
C ILE A 122 2.63 -1.62 13.69
N LYS A 123 2.51 -2.88 14.10
CA LYS A 123 3.01 -3.28 15.42
C LYS A 123 4.50 -3.06 15.54
N PHE A 124 5.28 -3.47 14.54
CA PHE A 124 6.72 -3.27 14.49
C PHE A 124 7.10 -1.79 14.56
N GLU A 125 6.41 -0.94 13.78
CA GLU A 125 6.61 0.51 13.80
C GLU A 125 6.37 1.09 15.18
N ASN A 126 5.25 0.76 15.82
CA ASN A 126 4.91 1.23 17.16
C ASN A 126 5.90 0.74 18.23
N ASP A 127 6.23 -0.56 18.23
CA ASP A 127 7.13 -1.15 19.20
C ASP A 127 8.55 -0.57 19.07
N PHE A 128 8.99 -0.31 17.84
CA PHE A 128 10.30 0.29 17.58
C PHE A 128 10.35 1.77 17.97
N TYR A 129 9.28 2.52 17.68
CA TYR A 129 9.12 3.90 18.13
C TYR A 129 9.18 4.02 19.66
N GLU A 130 8.43 3.19 20.38
CA GLU A 130 8.47 3.16 21.85
C GLU A 130 9.86 2.78 22.37
N SER A 131 10.58 1.93 21.67
CA SER A 131 11.96 1.57 22.04
C SER A 131 12.93 2.75 21.89
N LEU A 132 12.80 3.54 20.81
CA LEU A 132 13.60 4.78 20.64
C LEU A 132 13.23 5.84 21.67
N ARG A 133 11.93 6.00 21.93
CA ARG A 133 11.45 6.96 22.94
C ARG A 133 11.96 6.62 24.35
N CYS A 134 12.07 5.34 24.63
CA CYS A 134 12.57 4.83 25.88
C CYS A 134 14.03 5.27 26.16
N GLU A 135 14.84 5.36 25.13
CA GLU A 135 16.25 5.78 25.28
C GLU A 135 16.41 7.29 25.61
N LEU A 136 15.32 8.06 25.48
CA LEU A 136 15.27 9.48 25.90
C LEU A 136 14.71 9.67 27.32
N ALA A 137 14.06 8.65 27.88
CA ALA A 137 13.42 8.74 29.18
C ALA A 137 14.38 8.28 30.28
N CYS A 138 14.34 8.97 31.44
CA CYS A 138 15.13 8.58 32.63
C CYS A 138 14.69 7.23 33.21
N GLU A 139 13.39 6.92 33.07
CA GLU A 139 12.80 5.66 33.51
C GLU A 139 11.87 5.10 32.42
N CYS A 140 12.06 3.84 32.05
CA CYS A 140 11.28 3.22 31.02
C CYS A 140 11.10 1.71 31.28
N LYS A 141 9.90 1.22 30.97
CA LYS A 141 9.64 -0.23 30.99
C LYS A 141 10.42 -0.93 29.86
N PRO A 142 10.84 -2.19 30.07
CA PRO A 142 11.50 -2.96 29.02
C PRO A 142 10.66 -2.95 27.73
N THR A 143 11.29 -2.62 26.60
CA THR A 143 10.67 -2.59 25.28
C THR A 143 11.19 -3.72 24.40
N THR A 144 10.39 -4.10 23.39
CA THR A 144 10.66 -5.26 22.54
C THR A 144 11.99 -5.12 21.77
N TYR A 145 12.31 -3.91 21.30
CA TYR A 145 13.46 -3.64 20.43
C TYR A 145 14.53 -2.75 21.08
N LYS A 146 14.67 -2.82 22.41
CA LYS A 146 15.60 -1.95 23.15
C LYS A 146 17.05 -2.01 22.62
N LYS A 147 17.57 -3.22 22.43
CA LYS A 147 18.96 -3.42 21.93
C LYS A 147 19.14 -2.89 20.52
N GLU A 148 18.14 -3.10 19.65
CA GLU A 148 18.15 -2.64 18.28
C GLU A 148 18.06 -1.11 18.20
N ALA A 149 17.23 -0.50 19.04
CA ALA A 149 17.14 0.96 19.15
C ALA A 149 18.46 1.56 19.62
N GLN A 150 19.08 1.01 20.65
CA GLN A 150 20.40 1.43 21.14
C GLN A 150 21.47 1.32 20.07
N ASN A 151 21.52 0.18 19.37
CA ASN A 151 22.46 -0.03 18.27
C ASN A 151 22.27 0.97 17.13
N LEU A 152 21.02 1.29 16.79
CA LEU A 152 20.71 2.28 15.76
C LEU A 152 21.17 3.67 16.19
N ILE A 153 20.86 4.07 17.43
CA ILE A 153 21.28 5.35 17.99
C ILE A 153 22.81 5.47 17.99
N GLU A 154 23.51 4.41 18.37
CA GLU A 154 24.98 4.40 18.34
C GLU A 154 25.52 4.54 16.91
N GLN A 155 24.96 3.82 15.94
CA GLN A 155 25.40 3.90 14.54
C GLN A 155 25.18 5.30 13.97
N ILE A 156 23.97 5.85 14.11
CA ILE A 156 23.65 7.20 13.65
C ILE A 156 24.50 8.24 14.39
N GLY A 157 24.69 8.10 15.71
CA GLY A 157 25.47 9.04 16.51
C GLY A 157 26.93 9.15 16.06
N LYS A 158 27.55 8.05 15.59
CA LYS A 158 28.88 8.04 15.00
C LYS A 158 28.98 8.85 13.71
N GLU A 159 27.90 8.90 12.92
CA GLU A 159 27.84 9.65 11.67
C GLU A 159 27.53 11.12 11.89
N VAL A 160 26.49 11.41 12.68
CA VAL A 160 26.05 12.80 12.89
C VAL A 160 26.90 13.56 13.91
N LYS A 161 27.67 12.85 14.75
CA LYS A 161 28.60 13.36 15.77
C LYS A 161 27.96 14.29 16.82
N VAL A 162 26.66 14.10 17.06
CA VAL A 162 25.87 14.80 18.09
C VAL A 162 24.93 13.80 18.75
N GLY A 163 24.45 14.15 19.96
CA GLY A 163 23.58 13.27 20.74
C GLY A 163 22.17 13.19 20.18
N PHE A 164 21.55 12.05 20.40
CA PHE A 164 20.12 11.81 20.13
C PHE A 164 19.28 12.70 21.07
N SER A 165 18.35 13.48 20.56
CA SER A 165 17.64 14.51 21.32
C SER A 165 16.13 14.37 21.31
N ASP A 166 15.54 13.73 20.28
CA ASP A 166 14.08 13.61 20.18
C ASP A 166 13.66 12.56 19.14
N VAL A 167 12.42 12.09 19.21
CA VAL A 167 11.85 11.14 18.24
C VAL A 167 10.38 11.45 17.98
N GLU A 168 10.01 11.43 16.70
CA GLU A 168 8.66 11.69 16.23
C GLU A 168 8.14 10.51 15.38
N ALA A 169 6.93 10.03 15.70
CA ALA A 169 6.22 9.15 14.80
C ALA A 169 5.53 10.01 13.72
N VAL A 170 5.94 9.84 12.47
CA VAL A 170 5.41 10.63 11.35
C VAL A 170 4.54 9.82 10.39
N GLY A 171 4.19 8.58 10.76
CA GLY A 171 3.29 7.73 10.00
C GLY A 171 2.02 8.49 9.59
N GLY A 172 1.65 8.39 8.29
CA GLY A 172 0.55 9.15 7.70
C GLY A 172 0.92 10.53 7.15
N LYS A 173 2.12 11.04 7.41
CA LYS A 173 2.65 12.26 6.77
C LYS A 173 3.37 11.97 5.43
N ASN A 174 3.50 10.70 5.07
CA ASN A 174 4.13 10.30 3.82
C ASN A 174 3.39 10.90 2.62
N GLN A 175 4.11 11.62 1.79
CA GLN A 175 3.56 12.20 0.58
C GLN A 175 3.19 11.10 -0.42
N PRO A 176 2.07 11.23 -1.15
CA PRO A 176 1.77 10.36 -2.27
C PRO A 176 2.94 10.33 -3.27
N ARG A 177 3.25 9.15 -3.76
CA ARG A 177 4.36 8.94 -4.71
C ARG A 177 3.83 8.31 -6.00
N PRO A 178 3.08 9.07 -6.82
CA PRO A 178 2.52 8.57 -8.07
C PRO A 178 3.60 8.37 -9.12
N LEU A 179 3.30 7.50 -10.09
CA LEU A 179 4.09 7.40 -11.31
C LEU A 179 3.85 8.63 -12.17
N ALA A 180 4.92 9.13 -12.74
CA ALA A 180 4.90 10.19 -13.74
C ALA A 180 5.83 9.81 -14.89
N GLY A 181 5.60 10.40 -16.08
CA GLY A 181 6.39 10.17 -17.26
C GLY A 181 6.56 11.46 -18.04
N GLY A 182 7.49 11.44 -18.99
CA GLY A 182 7.81 12.54 -19.86
C GLY A 182 9.00 12.19 -20.74
N THR A 183 9.63 13.17 -21.38
CA THR A 183 10.79 12.99 -22.26
C THR A 183 12.01 12.34 -21.58
N GLY A 184 12.02 12.26 -20.26
CA GLY A 184 13.08 11.61 -19.46
C GLY A 184 12.72 10.23 -18.91
N GLY A 185 11.64 9.58 -19.38
CA GLY A 185 11.20 8.26 -18.93
C GLY A 185 10.24 8.29 -17.73
N LEU A 186 9.92 7.11 -17.21
CA LEU A 186 9.03 6.92 -16.08
C LEU A 186 9.79 7.11 -14.75
N TYR A 187 9.16 7.77 -13.80
CA TYR A 187 9.72 7.97 -12.46
C TYR A 187 8.62 8.01 -11.40
N VAL A 188 9.03 7.87 -10.15
CA VAL A 188 8.16 8.11 -9.00
C VAL A 188 8.36 9.56 -8.55
N THR A 189 7.26 10.27 -8.34
CA THR A 189 7.32 11.68 -7.90
C THR A 189 7.01 11.80 -6.43
N ALA A 190 7.73 12.68 -5.73
CA ALA A 190 7.40 13.14 -4.40
C ALA A 190 6.96 14.60 -4.50
N GLY A 191 5.70 14.87 -4.16
CA GLY A 191 5.17 16.23 -4.22
C GLY A 191 5.17 16.88 -5.62
N GLY A 192 5.03 16.06 -6.69
CA GLY A 192 4.96 16.55 -8.07
C GLY A 192 6.30 16.73 -8.78
N SER A 193 7.43 16.49 -8.13
CA SER A 193 8.77 16.62 -8.70
C SER A 193 9.56 15.32 -8.68
N LYS A 194 10.51 15.17 -9.58
CA LYS A 194 11.51 14.11 -9.51
C LYS A 194 12.37 14.33 -8.27
N SER A 195 12.46 13.34 -7.40
CA SER A 195 13.33 13.41 -6.23
C SER A 195 13.97 12.05 -5.96
N LYS A 196 15.28 12.06 -5.78
CA LYS A 196 16.07 10.90 -5.34
C LYS A 196 16.34 10.96 -3.85
N ASP A 197 16.43 12.16 -3.28
CA ASP A 197 16.38 12.35 -1.83
C ASP A 197 14.92 12.33 -1.39
N ILE A 198 14.52 11.24 -0.77
CA ILE A 198 13.12 10.99 -0.39
C ILE A 198 12.98 10.65 1.10
N GLY A 199 14.02 10.89 1.91
CA GLY A 199 14.03 10.53 3.32
C GLY A 199 12.78 11.01 4.05
N ALA A 200 12.45 12.30 3.92
CA ALA A 200 11.24 12.87 4.53
C ALA A 200 9.93 12.30 3.97
N THR A 201 9.94 11.77 2.75
CA THR A 201 8.75 11.22 2.07
C THR A 201 8.44 9.80 2.50
N VAL A 202 9.47 8.98 2.74
CA VAL A 202 9.31 7.55 3.07
C VAL A 202 9.46 7.25 4.56
N THR A 203 9.68 8.27 5.37
CA THR A 203 9.91 8.12 6.80
C THR A 203 8.66 7.65 7.53
N ASP A 204 8.85 6.69 8.39
CA ASP A 204 7.85 6.20 9.34
C ASP A 204 8.14 6.79 10.73
N ILE A 205 9.43 7.04 11.05
CA ILE A 205 9.90 7.67 12.29
C ILE A 205 10.98 8.67 11.93
N THR A 206 10.92 9.88 12.51
CA THR A 206 12.00 10.85 12.47
C THR A 206 12.72 10.88 13.81
N THR A 207 14.04 10.73 13.80
CA THR A 207 14.88 10.97 14.97
C THR A 207 15.58 12.31 14.82
N ASN A 208 15.61 13.10 15.90
CA ASN A 208 16.22 14.43 15.93
C ASN A 208 17.51 14.41 16.73
N TRP A 209 18.53 15.12 16.26
CA TRP A 209 19.89 15.03 16.78
C TRP A 209 20.49 16.40 17.07
N GLY A 210 21.11 16.52 18.25
CA GLY A 210 21.76 17.74 18.73
C GLY A 210 20.79 18.88 19.02
N PRO A 211 21.34 20.06 19.42
CA PRO A 211 20.53 21.21 19.81
C PRO A 211 19.73 21.80 18.65
N ASN A 212 20.21 21.63 17.42
CA ASN A 212 19.53 22.12 16.21
C ASN A 212 18.50 21.13 15.65
N LYS A 213 18.22 20.02 16.35
CA LYS A 213 17.26 18.97 15.96
C LYS A 213 17.44 18.51 14.50
N LYS A 214 18.71 18.19 14.13
CA LYS A 214 18.99 17.65 12.80
C LYS A 214 18.17 16.37 12.58
N PRO A 215 17.26 16.32 11.59
CA PRO A 215 16.45 15.14 11.37
C PRO A 215 17.24 14.01 10.71
N VAL A 216 17.00 12.77 11.17
CA VAL A 216 17.41 11.54 10.50
C VAL A 216 16.15 10.69 10.31
N TYR A 217 15.90 10.30 9.08
CA TYR A 217 14.67 9.64 8.66
C TYR A 217 14.83 8.13 8.71
N LEU A 218 13.86 7.44 9.31
CA LEU A 218 13.81 5.99 9.39
C LEU A 218 12.62 5.46 8.59
N SER A 219 12.87 4.54 7.66
CA SER A 219 11.81 3.78 6.99
C SER A 219 11.77 2.37 7.54
N LEU A 220 10.65 2.01 8.18
CA LEU A 220 10.48 0.74 8.84
C LEU A 220 9.77 -0.25 7.90
N LYS A 221 10.29 -1.45 7.83
CA LYS A 221 9.69 -2.54 7.06
C LYS A 221 9.69 -3.82 7.88
N TYR A 222 8.60 -4.58 7.77
CA TYR A 222 8.48 -5.85 8.47
C TYR A 222 8.10 -6.98 7.51
N GLY A 223 8.75 -8.12 7.65
CA GLY A 223 8.47 -9.31 6.86
C GLY A 223 9.60 -9.67 5.89
N ASN A 224 9.37 -10.70 5.10
CA ASN A 224 10.39 -11.21 4.17
C ASN A 224 10.45 -10.46 2.85
N THR A 225 9.42 -9.68 2.54
CA THR A 225 9.30 -8.93 1.29
C THR A 225 9.04 -7.46 1.62
N LEU A 226 9.78 -6.61 0.99
CA LEU A 226 9.72 -5.16 1.16
C LEU A 226 9.08 -4.53 -0.07
N THR A 227 8.43 -3.38 0.08
CA THR A 227 7.78 -2.68 -1.03
C THR A 227 8.33 -1.27 -1.18
N PHE A 228 8.87 -0.94 -2.38
CA PHE A 228 9.33 0.42 -2.70
C PHE A 228 8.27 1.24 -3.45
N ILE A 229 7.52 0.60 -4.36
CA ILE A 229 6.52 1.25 -5.19
C ILE A 229 5.17 0.62 -4.90
N ASN A 230 4.16 1.47 -4.78
CA ASN A 230 2.77 1.08 -4.75
C ASN A 230 1.93 2.21 -5.33
N SER A 231 1.77 2.21 -6.64
CA SER A 231 1.12 3.30 -7.39
C SER A 231 -0.10 2.82 -8.15
N GLY A 232 -1.14 3.65 -8.20
CA GLY A 232 -2.33 3.40 -8.99
C GLY A 232 -2.06 3.46 -10.50
N VAL A 233 -2.61 2.50 -11.25
CA VAL A 233 -2.53 2.46 -12.71
C VAL A 233 -3.90 2.36 -13.40
N GLY A 234 -4.99 2.38 -12.66
CA GLY A 234 -6.34 2.24 -13.22
C GLY A 234 -6.73 3.37 -14.20
N LYS A 235 -6.18 4.57 -14.04
CA LYS A 235 -6.35 5.69 -15.00
C LYS A 235 -5.36 5.61 -16.17
N ILE A 236 -4.31 4.83 -16.05
CA ILE A 236 -3.29 4.61 -17.09
C ILE A 236 -3.77 3.49 -18.02
N PHE A 237 -4.26 2.40 -17.48
CA PHE A 237 -4.78 1.24 -18.19
C PHE A 237 -6.27 1.09 -17.89
N THR A 238 -7.12 1.57 -18.78
CA THR A 238 -8.57 1.49 -18.61
C THR A 238 -9.13 0.13 -19.04
N ALA A 239 -10.32 -0.22 -18.57
CA ALA A 239 -10.99 -1.44 -18.99
C ALA A 239 -11.14 -1.57 -20.50
N ASP A 240 -11.36 -0.45 -21.19
CA ASP A 240 -11.53 -0.42 -22.66
C ASP A 240 -10.20 -0.68 -23.38
N ASP A 241 -9.06 -0.25 -22.81
CA ASP A 241 -7.74 -0.56 -23.37
C ASP A 241 -7.50 -2.07 -23.38
N TYR A 242 -7.83 -2.76 -22.29
CA TYR A 242 -7.74 -4.23 -22.24
C TYR A 242 -8.66 -4.92 -23.24
N LYS A 243 -9.95 -4.51 -23.30
CA LYS A 243 -10.93 -5.09 -24.24
C LYS A 243 -10.48 -4.94 -25.68
N LYS A 244 -9.86 -3.81 -26.03
CA LYS A 244 -9.29 -3.54 -27.36
C LYS A 244 -7.89 -4.12 -27.56
N SER A 245 -7.38 -4.91 -26.61
CA SER A 245 -6.00 -5.41 -26.62
C SER A 245 -4.96 -4.32 -26.90
N PHE A 246 -5.20 -3.14 -26.33
CA PHE A 246 -4.38 -1.92 -26.49
C PHE A 246 -4.26 -1.41 -27.93
N GLN A 247 -5.16 -1.78 -28.84
CA GLN A 247 -5.20 -1.17 -30.18
C GLN A 247 -5.56 0.31 -30.07
N GLY A 248 -4.74 1.17 -30.71
CA GLY A 248 -4.89 2.62 -30.63
C GLY A 248 -4.53 3.26 -29.31
N TYR A 249 -3.95 2.49 -28.38
CA TYR A 249 -3.56 2.98 -27.06
C TYR A 249 -2.58 4.15 -27.13
N ASN A 250 -2.89 5.23 -26.43
CA ASN A 250 -2.12 6.48 -26.55
C ASN A 250 -1.69 7.13 -25.23
N ASN A 251 -1.92 6.49 -24.08
CA ASN A 251 -1.45 7.02 -22.81
C ASN A 251 0.09 6.97 -22.75
N PRO A 252 0.80 8.12 -22.57
CA PRO A 252 2.26 8.15 -22.63
C PRO A 252 2.92 7.37 -21.48
N ILE A 253 2.33 7.38 -20.28
CA ILE A 253 2.87 6.65 -19.12
C ILE A 253 2.74 5.15 -19.34
N GLY A 254 1.61 4.69 -19.86
CA GLY A 254 1.40 3.27 -20.14
C GLY A 254 2.28 2.75 -21.28
N LYS A 255 2.46 3.54 -22.33
CA LYS A 255 3.44 3.22 -23.40
C LYS A 255 4.85 3.09 -22.85
N GLU A 256 5.22 3.97 -21.93
CA GLU A 256 6.53 3.93 -21.30
C GLU A 256 6.70 2.71 -20.39
N ILE A 257 5.65 2.29 -19.66
CA ILE A 257 5.65 1.04 -18.88
C ILE A 257 5.88 -0.16 -19.81
N PHE A 258 5.16 -0.24 -20.92
CA PHE A 258 5.34 -1.34 -21.88
C PHE A 258 6.76 -1.35 -22.48
N ARG A 259 7.25 -0.20 -22.94
CA ARG A 259 8.58 -0.05 -23.50
C ARG A 259 9.68 -0.43 -22.50
N MET A 260 9.61 0.15 -21.31
CA MET A 260 10.63 0.00 -20.28
C MET A 260 10.81 -1.43 -19.82
N PHE A 261 9.70 -2.16 -19.66
CA PHE A 261 9.74 -3.55 -19.22
C PHE A 261 9.75 -4.57 -20.37
N GLY A 262 9.70 -4.13 -21.63
CA GLY A 262 9.62 -5.01 -22.79
C GLY A 262 8.33 -5.82 -22.84
N ILE A 263 7.23 -5.24 -22.34
CA ILE A 263 5.90 -5.88 -22.32
C ILE A 263 5.27 -5.79 -23.71
N ASP A 264 4.83 -6.93 -24.23
CA ASP A 264 3.93 -6.95 -25.39
C ASP A 264 2.50 -6.63 -24.96
N PRO A 265 1.87 -5.53 -25.44
CA PRO A 265 0.56 -5.10 -25.00
C PRO A 265 -0.55 -6.13 -25.27
N ILE A 266 -0.46 -6.87 -26.39
CA ILE A 266 -1.47 -7.86 -26.75
C ILE A 266 -1.43 -9.04 -25.80
N THR A 267 -0.24 -9.59 -25.55
CA THR A 267 -0.04 -10.66 -24.58
C THR A 267 -0.44 -10.22 -23.16
N TYR A 268 -0.13 -8.98 -22.80
CA TYR A 268 -0.52 -8.41 -21.52
C TYR A 268 -2.04 -8.35 -21.36
N ALA A 269 -2.77 -7.83 -22.34
CA ALA A 269 -4.23 -7.79 -22.31
C ALA A 269 -4.84 -9.19 -22.17
N LYS A 270 -4.27 -10.17 -22.86
CA LYS A 270 -4.76 -11.55 -22.85
C LYS A 270 -4.80 -12.16 -21.45
N VAL A 271 -3.80 -11.86 -20.58
CA VAL A 271 -3.76 -12.35 -19.20
C VAL A 271 -5.04 -11.98 -18.42
N PHE A 272 -5.60 -10.82 -18.68
CA PHE A 272 -6.75 -10.30 -17.96
C PHE A 272 -8.07 -10.61 -18.67
N ASN A 273 -8.08 -10.60 -19.99
CA ASN A 273 -9.27 -10.91 -20.80
C ASN A 273 -9.62 -12.39 -20.75
N ASP A 274 -8.63 -13.28 -20.76
CA ASP A 274 -8.82 -14.73 -20.71
C ASP A 274 -9.05 -15.26 -19.28
N TYR A 275 -8.90 -14.43 -18.28
CA TYR A 275 -9.29 -14.80 -16.92
C TYR A 275 -10.83 -14.82 -16.82
N PRO A 276 -11.48 -15.91 -16.43
CA PRO A 276 -11.05 -16.93 -15.49
C PRO A 276 -10.60 -18.28 -16.07
N HIS A 277 -10.31 -18.40 -17.34
CA HIS A 277 -9.97 -19.70 -17.96
C HIS A 277 -8.74 -20.39 -17.37
N LYS A 278 -7.99 -19.71 -16.49
CA LYS A 278 -6.86 -20.25 -15.71
C LYS A 278 -5.84 -21.02 -16.54
N THR A 279 -5.73 -20.68 -17.82
CA THR A 279 -4.73 -21.26 -18.71
C THR A 279 -3.35 -20.82 -18.24
N LYS A 280 -2.40 -21.75 -18.21
CA LYS A 280 -1.02 -21.42 -17.87
C LYS A 280 -0.44 -20.45 -18.90
N MET A 281 -0.03 -19.28 -18.43
CA MET A 281 0.57 -18.25 -19.25
C MET A 281 2.09 -18.40 -19.31
N PRO A 282 2.75 -17.95 -20.38
CA PRO A 282 4.18 -18.13 -20.56
C PRO A 282 5.01 -17.25 -19.61
N THR A 283 6.23 -17.72 -19.34
CA THR A 283 7.33 -16.88 -18.85
C THR A 283 8.20 -16.50 -20.04
N VAL A 284 8.46 -15.20 -20.20
CA VAL A 284 9.20 -14.67 -21.33
C VAL A 284 10.46 -13.97 -20.83
N ASP A 285 11.62 -14.30 -21.42
CA ASP A 285 12.84 -13.53 -21.23
C ASP A 285 12.81 -12.29 -22.13
N VAL A 286 12.87 -11.11 -21.51
CA VAL A 286 12.83 -9.82 -22.20
C VAL A 286 14.12 -9.02 -22.01
N THR A 287 15.19 -9.69 -21.63
CA THR A 287 16.49 -9.06 -21.30
C THR A 287 17.02 -8.17 -22.43
N SER A 288 16.80 -8.56 -23.70
CA SER A 288 17.20 -7.78 -24.88
C SER A 288 16.17 -6.72 -25.30
N LYS A 289 14.94 -6.81 -24.81
CA LYS A 289 13.82 -5.91 -25.17
C LYS A 289 13.56 -4.85 -24.12
N CYS A 290 13.89 -5.11 -22.86
CA CYS A 290 13.70 -4.16 -21.78
C CYS A 290 14.76 -3.06 -21.80
N ASP A 291 14.37 -1.86 -21.43
CA ASP A 291 15.29 -0.74 -21.21
C ASP A 291 15.83 -0.79 -19.78
N LYS A 292 17.00 -1.42 -19.58
CA LYS A 292 17.62 -1.55 -18.26
C LYS A 292 17.98 -0.20 -17.65
N ALA A 293 18.33 0.79 -18.46
CA ALA A 293 18.67 2.13 -17.97
C ALA A 293 17.43 2.84 -17.41
N ALA A 294 16.31 2.79 -18.13
CA ALA A 294 15.04 3.33 -17.66
C ALA A 294 14.55 2.62 -16.39
N ASN A 295 14.68 1.28 -16.33
CA ASN A 295 14.35 0.52 -15.13
C ASN A 295 15.24 0.90 -13.94
N GLN A 296 16.54 1.07 -14.17
CA GLN A 296 17.47 1.53 -13.13
C GLN A 296 17.09 2.92 -12.63
N ASP A 297 16.73 3.83 -13.51
CA ASP A 297 16.32 5.19 -13.17
C ASP A 297 15.02 5.18 -12.35
N LEU A 298 14.01 4.39 -12.77
CA LEU A 298 12.79 4.19 -11.98
C LEU A 298 13.09 3.68 -10.57
N LEU A 299 13.96 2.68 -10.44
CA LEU A 299 14.34 2.15 -9.13
C LEU A 299 15.08 3.19 -8.29
N GLN A 300 15.93 4.03 -8.90
CA GLN A 300 16.60 5.11 -8.20
C GLN A 300 15.63 6.14 -7.62
N TYR A 301 14.54 6.46 -8.32
CA TYR A 301 13.50 7.33 -7.78
C TYR A 301 12.59 6.63 -6.77
N ALA A 302 12.39 5.32 -6.91
CA ALA A 302 11.55 4.54 -6.02
C ALA A 302 12.23 4.20 -4.70
N ILE A 303 13.47 3.74 -4.73
CA ILE A 303 14.26 3.47 -3.54
C ILE A 303 14.65 4.79 -2.89
N GLY A 304 15.20 5.72 -3.69
CA GLY A 304 15.73 6.97 -3.22
C GLY A 304 16.89 6.82 -2.22
N TYR A 305 17.23 7.91 -1.57
CA TYR A 305 18.25 7.92 -0.52
C TYR A 305 17.89 8.94 0.58
N GLY A 306 18.75 9.11 1.58
CA GLY A 306 18.60 10.06 2.66
C GLY A 306 17.79 9.50 3.83
N TYR A 307 17.82 8.18 4.04
CA TYR A 307 17.12 7.55 5.16
C TYR A 307 17.80 6.25 5.60
N TRP A 308 17.52 5.85 6.82
CA TRP A 308 17.88 4.53 7.34
C TRP A 308 16.75 3.54 7.13
N MET A 309 17.06 2.38 6.60
CA MET A 309 16.16 1.25 6.55
C MET A 309 16.25 0.46 7.85
N VAL A 310 15.12 0.27 8.51
CA VAL A 310 14.97 -0.59 9.68
C VAL A 310 14.07 -1.75 9.29
N HIS A 311 14.63 -2.92 9.11
CA HIS A 311 13.95 -4.09 8.57
C HIS A 311 13.85 -5.21 9.60
N GLY A 312 12.66 -5.43 10.16
CA GLY A 312 12.33 -6.56 11.03
C GLY A 312 11.93 -7.79 10.23
N GLY A 313 12.55 -8.92 10.49
CA GLY A 313 12.25 -10.19 9.84
C GLY A 313 11.26 -11.05 10.64
N THR A 314 10.57 -11.95 9.96
CA THR A 314 9.64 -12.92 10.60
C THR A 314 10.36 -13.99 11.44
N THR A 315 11.63 -14.20 11.20
CA THR A 315 12.49 -15.17 11.91
C THR A 315 13.25 -14.56 13.08
N GLY A 316 12.92 -13.31 13.45
CA GLY A 316 13.62 -12.53 14.48
C GLY A 316 14.77 -11.72 13.92
N GLY A 317 15.20 -10.75 14.71
CA GLY A 317 16.28 -9.82 14.38
C GLY A 317 15.82 -8.64 13.51
N VAL A 318 16.51 -7.53 13.69
CA VAL A 318 16.32 -6.29 12.92
C VAL A 318 17.61 -5.98 12.19
N LYS A 319 17.52 -5.74 10.89
CA LYS A 319 18.64 -5.26 10.06
C LYS A 319 18.49 -3.77 9.87
N MET A 320 19.56 -3.05 10.12
CA MET A 320 19.59 -1.60 10.00
C MET A 320 20.74 -1.20 9.09
N TYR A 321 20.48 -0.29 8.16
CA TYR A 321 21.50 0.20 7.25
C TYR A 321 21.05 1.52 6.63
N GLU A 322 22.00 2.40 6.39
CA GLU A 322 21.75 3.65 5.69
C GLU A 322 21.50 3.38 4.20
N ILE A 323 20.55 4.08 3.64
CA ILE A 323 20.36 4.20 2.20
C ILE A 323 20.83 5.59 1.79
N ASP A 324 22.11 5.69 1.54
CA ASP A 324 22.75 6.86 0.98
C ASP A 324 22.73 6.81 -0.57
N GLN A 325 23.25 7.84 -1.19
CA GLN A 325 23.27 7.94 -2.65
C GLN A 325 24.11 6.83 -3.30
N ALA A 326 25.22 6.44 -2.69
CA ALA A 326 26.10 5.40 -3.21
C ALA A 326 25.46 4.01 -3.12
N TYR A 327 24.84 3.72 -1.97
CA TYR A 327 24.06 2.50 -1.78
C TYR A 327 22.91 2.40 -2.80
N MET A 328 22.12 3.47 -2.96
CA MET A 328 21.01 3.52 -3.90
C MET A 328 21.49 3.28 -5.34
N LYS A 329 22.57 3.92 -5.78
CA LYS A 329 23.15 3.72 -7.12
C LYS A 329 23.54 2.27 -7.36
N LYS A 330 24.15 1.61 -6.38
CA LYS A 330 24.51 0.20 -6.42
C LYS A 330 23.26 -0.70 -6.39
N ALA A 331 22.33 -0.42 -5.49
CA ALA A 331 21.13 -1.23 -5.28
C ALA A 331 20.17 -1.22 -6.47
N SER A 332 20.12 -0.14 -7.25
CA SER A 332 19.27 -0.01 -8.43
C SER A 332 19.89 -0.52 -9.73
N LYS A 333 21.23 -0.77 -9.77
CA LYS A 333 21.92 -1.20 -10.99
C LYS A 333 21.51 -2.61 -11.39
N ILE A 334 20.69 -2.70 -12.44
CA ILE A 334 20.17 -3.99 -12.92
C ILE A 334 21.27 -4.82 -13.57
N SER A 335 21.41 -6.03 -13.07
CA SER A 335 22.32 -7.06 -13.59
C SER A 335 21.54 -8.35 -13.80
N GLY A 336 21.91 -9.11 -14.82
CA GLY A 336 21.25 -10.38 -15.11
C GLY A 336 19.98 -10.26 -15.97
N PRO A 337 19.22 -11.38 -16.09
CA PRO A 337 18.06 -11.48 -16.97
C PRO A 337 16.85 -10.71 -16.39
N VAL A 338 16.01 -10.22 -17.32
CA VAL A 338 14.70 -9.66 -17.00
C VAL A 338 13.62 -10.59 -17.53
N LYS A 339 12.71 -11.04 -16.68
CA LYS A 339 11.69 -12.02 -17.03
C LYS A 339 10.31 -11.52 -16.73
N LEU A 340 9.40 -11.67 -17.68
CA LEU A 340 7.97 -11.45 -17.52
C LEU A 340 7.29 -12.78 -17.24
N MET A 341 6.58 -12.88 -16.12
CA MET A 341 5.79 -14.06 -15.77
C MET A 341 4.31 -13.70 -15.86
N TYR A 342 3.73 -13.93 -17.01
CA TYR A 342 2.31 -13.71 -17.24
C TYR A 342 1.50 -14.69 -16.39
N GLY A 343 0.49 -14.17 -15.69
CA GLY A 343 -0.27 -14.98 -14.74
C GLY A 343 0.41 -15.18 -13.37
N GLY A 344 1.52 -14.46 -13.12
CA GLY A 344 2.31 -14.55 -11.88
C GLY A 344 3.13 -15.85 -11.77
N SER A 345 3.74 -16.10 -10.62
CA SER A 345 4.67 -17.20 -10.39
C SER A 345 4.08 -18.60 -10.68
N GLN A 346 2.77 -18.76 -10.55
CA GLN A 346 2.08 -20.02 -10.90
C GLN A 346 1.58 -20.06 -12.34
N GLY A 347 1.71 -18.96 -13.11
CA GLY A 347 1.25 -18.84 -14.48
C GLY A 347 -0.27 -18.94 -14.66
N LYS A 348 -1.07 -18.79 -13.61
CA LYS A 348 -2.53 -19.00 -13.62
C LYS A 348 -3.34 -17.87 -13.03
N GLY A 349 -2.73 -16.76 -12.65
CA GLY A 349 -3.38 -15.62 -12.04
C GLY A 349 -3.59 -14.46 -13.01
N LYS A 350 -4.49 -13.53 -12.68
CA LYS A 350 -4.66 -12.28 -13.41
C LYS A 350 -3.67 -11.21 -12.93
N ARG A 351 -2.39 -11.45 -13.17
CA ARG A 351 -1.30 -10.53 -12.82
C ARG A 351 -0.12 -10.73 -13.77
N LEU A 352 0.69 -9.72 -13.89
CA LEU A 352 2.00 -9.80 -14.52
C LEU A 352 3.06 -9.55 -13.46
N ASP A 353 3.99 -10.49 -13.30
CA ASP A 353 5.18 -10.32 -12.49
C ASP A 353 6.39 -10.08 -13.39
N ILE A 354 7.16 -9.04 -13.09
CA ILE A 354 8.37 -8.63 -13.80
C ILE A 354 9.54 -8.83 -12.84
N HIS A 355 10.38 -9.80 -13.13
CA HIS A 355 11.51 -10.14 -12.30
C HIS A 355 12.79 -9.52 -12.86
N LEU A 356 13.49 -8.79 -12.03
CA LEU A 356 14.81 -8.24 -12.33
C LEU A 356 15.65 -8.17 -11.05
N GLU A 357 16.94 -8.07 -11.19
CA GLU A 357 17.83 -8.07 -10.03
C GLU A 357 19.02 -7.13 -10.19
N SER A 358 19.52 -6.68 -9.04
CA SER A 358 20.79 -5.99 -8.89
C SER A 358 21.77 -6.85 -8.10
N SER A 359 22.95 -6.32 -7.81
CA SER A 359 23.89 -6.97 -6.89
C SER A 359 23.39 -7.04 -5.44
N VAL A 360 22.41 -6.20 -5.07
CA VAL A 360 21.89 -6.05 -3.70
C VAL A 360 20.52 -6.71 -3.53
N TYR A 361 19.63 -6.53 -4.51
CA TYR A 361 18.25 -6.95 -4.41
C TYR A 361 17.80 -7.82 -5.58
N LYS A 362 16.81 -8.67 -5.29
CA LYS A 362 15.91 -9.26 -6.28
C LYS A 362 14.62 -8.45 -6.23
N PHE A 363 14.20 -7.90 -7.36
CA PHE A 363 13.00 -7.10 -7.51
C PHE A 363 11.92 -7.89 -8.24
N MET A 364 10.69 -7.65 -7.85
CA MET A 364 9.51 -8.14 -8.55
C MET A 364 8.52 -6.99 -8.67
N PHE A 365 8.45 -6.38 -9.85
CA PHE A 365 7.31 -5.54 -10.15
C PHE A 365 6.10 -6.43 -10.42
N ASN A 366 4.95 -6.02 -9.96
CA ASN A 366 3.71 -6.70 -10.28
C ASN A 366 2.62 -5.70 -10.67
N LEU A 367 2.00 -5.97 -11.82
CA LEU A 367 0.80 -5.30 -12.28
C LEU A 367 -0.38 -6.18 -11.93
N ARG A 368 -1.19 -5.74 -10.98
CA ARG A 368 -2.31 -6.54 -10.44
C ARG A 368 -3.45 -5.68 -9.94
N ASN A 369 -4.61 -6.29 -9.78
CA ASN A 369 -5.67 -5.67 -9.02
C ASN A 369 -5.47 -5.90 -7.52
N LYS A 370 -5.66 -4.87 -6.72
CA LYS A 370 -5.72 -4.96 -5.26
C LYS A 370 -7.12 -5.32 -4.76
N GLN A 371 -8.12 -5.01 -5.55
CA GLN A 371 -9.54 -5.24 -5.28
C GLN A 371 -10.04 -6.38 -6.17
N SER A 372 -11.28 -6.78 -6.03
CA SER A 372 -11.89 -7.88 -6.78
C SER A 372 -12.06 -7.64 -8.29
N GLY A 373 -11.73 -6.45 -8.79
CA GLY A 373 -11.88 -6.08 -10.20
C GLY A 373 -11.13 -6.97 -11.19
N LEU A 374 -11.52 -6.90 -12.45
CA LEU A 374 -10.93 -7.72 -13.51
C LEU A 374 -9.54 -7.24 -13.92
N TYR A 375 -9.33 -5.93 -14.00
CA TYR A 375 -8.11 -5.32 -14.53
C TYR A 375 -7.20 -4.75 -13.44
N PRO A 376 -5.88 -4.65 -13.68
CA PRO A 376 -4.94 -4.10 -12.75
C PRO A 376 -5.27 -2.67 -12.33
N SER A 377 -5.29 -2.41 -11.04
CA SER A 377 -5.42 -1.08 -10.46
C SER A 377 -4.10 -0.52 -9.94
N HIS A 378 -3.09 -1.38 -9.75
CA HIS A 378 -1.83 -1.00 -9.12
C HIS A 378 -0.62 -1.63 -9.82
N ILE A 379 0.48 -0.87 -9.82
CA ILE A 379 1.83 -1.38 -10.00
C ILE A 379 2.56 -1.34 -8.66
N MET A 380 3.16 -2.43 -8.28
CA MET A 380 3.93 -2.55 -7.04
C MET A 380 5.32 -3.06 -7.36
N CYS A 381 6.32 -2.63 -6.61
CA CYS A 381 7.65 -3.22 -6.63
C CYS A 381 7.95 -3.81 -5.26
N ASP A 382 7.94 -5.12 -5.20
CA ASP A 382 8.41 -5.88 -4.07
C ASP A 382 9.87 -6.25 -4.29
N TYR A 383 10.64 -6.33 -3.20
CA TYR A 383 12.05 -6.69 -3.29
C TYR A 383 12.49 -7.54 -2.11
N LYS A 384 13.55 -8.29 -2.35
CA LYS A 384 14.20 -9.12 -1.35
C LYS A 384 15.70 -8.89 -1.41
N LYS A 385 16.32 -8.65 -0.26
CA LYS A 385 17.79 -8.52 -0.16
C LYS A 385 18.43 -9.88 -0.47
N LYS A 386 19.52 -9.86 -1.25
CA LYS A 386 20.35 -11.03 -1.55
C LYS A 386 21.22 -11.43 -0.36
#